data_8c923d81d70c4a8cdf745b6616704089
#
_entry.id   8c923d81d70c4a8cdf745b6616704089
#
_cell.length_a   1.000
_cell.length_b   1.000
_cell.length_c   1.000
_cell.angle_alpha   90.00
_cell.angle_beta   90.00
_cell.angle_gamma   90.00
#
_symmetry.space_group_name_H-M   'P 1'
#
loop_
_entity.id
_entity.type
_entity.pdbx_description
1 polymer ?
#
loop_
_entity_poly.entity_id
_entity_poly.type
_entity_poly.pdbx_seq_one_letter_code
_entity_poly.pdbx_strand_id
1 'polypeptide(L)'
;MFVRRSPAIVLGLVLSAAALVPAPAVASDGGAAEGVPAPVHASADGRVPGLGPDGLPAKRKKETQDSHWGNCQGDSRVKLRTTLMTNGEIEVVGVVFSDDDDLWSWKFKHNDDFSFMGDVRAKDADRSFRIVRFMIDLGGPDDVLFRAQNQKTGEACKVSGTV
;
A
#
# COMPACT_ATOMS: atom_id res chain seq x y z
N MET A 1 48.04 7.68 -30.03
CA MET A 1 47.67 9.10 -30.00
C MET A 1 46.15 9.17 -29.91
N PHE A 2 45.59 9.18 -28.68
CA PHE A 2 44.14 9.18 -28.43
C PHE A 2 43.73 10.56 -27.98
N VAL A 3 42.89 11.23 -28.81
CA VAL A 3 42.32 12.54 -28.51
C VAL A 3 41.08 12.35 -27.64
N ARG A 4 41.15 12.75 -26.36
CA ARG A 4 40.01 12.85 -25.45
C ARG A 4 39.17 14.10 -25.82
N ARG A 5 37.93 13.90 -26.21
CA ARG A 5 36.93 14.97 -26.35
C ARG A 5 36.18 15.07 -25.00
N SER A 6 36.27 16.23 -24.37
CA SER A 6 35.46 16.56 -23.18
C SER A 6 34.08 17.07 -23.65
N PRO A 7 32.97 16.64 -23.01
CA PRO A 7 31.67 17.26 -23.26
C PRO A 7 31.53 18.55 -22.44
N ALA A 8 31.06 19.59 -23.09
CA ALA A 8 30.73 20.89 -22.49
C ALA A 8 29.43 20.74 -21.64
N ILE A 9 29.51 21.19 -20.41
CA ILE A 9 28.36 21.28 -19.50
C ILE A 9 27.64 22.59 -19.82
N VAL A 10 26.41 22.48 -20.33
CA VAL A 10 25.49 23.62 -20.49
C VAL A 10 24.70 23.77 -19.19
N LEU A 11 25.02 24.84 -18.46
CA LEU A 11 24.31 25.22 -17.22
C LEU A 11 23.03 25.97 -17.64
N GLY A 12 21.89 25.30 -17.63
CA GLY A 12 20.58 25.90 -17.85
C GLY A 12 20.03 26.51 -16.53
N LEU A 13 19.95 27.82 -16.46
CA LEU A 13 19.33 28.58 -15.38
C LEU A 13 17.81 28.52 -15.54
N VAL A 14 17.09 27.73 -14.71
CA VAL A 14 15.63 27.71 -14.69
C VAL A 14 15.16 28.71 -13.61
N LEU A 15 14.61 29.84 -14.04
CA LEU A 15 13.87 30.76 -13.17
C LEU A 15 12.51 30.13 -12.82
N SER A 16 12.31 29.76 -11.57
CA SER A 16 11.01 29.35 -11.06
C SER A 16 10.22 30.58 -10.61
N ALA A 17 9.16 30.90 -11.36
CA ALA A 17 8.16 31.88 -10.94
C ALA A 17 7.22 31.24 -9.90
N ALA A 18 7.24 31.75 -8.67
CA ALA A 18 6.29 31.38 -7.62
C ALA A 18 4.95 32.09 -7.89
N ALA A 19 3.93 31.33 -8.27
CA ALA A 19 2.55 31.81 -8.32
C ALA A 19 1.92 31.69 -6.93
N LEU A 20 1.59 32.84 -6.30
CA LEU A 20 0.73 32.91 -5.13
C LEU A 20 -0.71 32.54 -5.53
N VAL A 21 -1.19 31.42 -5.05
CA VAL A 21 -2.60 31.06 -5.16
C VAL A 21 -3.32 31.56 -3.89
N PRO A 22 -4.33 32.42 -3.99
CA PRO A 22 -5.12 32.82 -2.83
C PRO A 22 -6.01 31.65 -2.37
N ALA A 23 -6.02 31.40 -1.06
CA ALA A 23 -6.87 30.41 -0.43
C ALA A 23 -8.35 30.85 -0.47
N PRO A 24 -9.30 29.99 -0.80
CA PRO A 24 -10.73 30.31 -0.65
C PRO A 24 -11.11 30.27 0.85
N ALA A 25 -11.73 31.34 1.29
CA ALA A 25 -12.37 31.42 2.60
C ALA A 25 -13.59 30.47 2.61
N VAL A 26 -13.55 29.46 3.46
CA VAL A 26 -14.71 28.58 3.70
C VAL A 26 -15.59 29.27 4.75
N ALA A 27 -16.74 29.75 4.32
CA ALA A 27 -17.79 30.22 5.23
C ALA A 27 -18.37 29.00 5.98
N SER A 28 -18.26 29.02 7.29
CA SER A 28 -18.94 28.06 8.16
C SER A 28 -20.43 28.46 8.25
N ASP A 29 -21.29 27.77 7.52
CA ASP A 29 -22.72 27.80 7.80
C ASP A 29 -23.07 26.68 8.78
N GLY A 30 -23.45 27.09 9.99
CA GLY A 30 -23.94 26.24 11.04
C GLY A 30 -25.33 25.70 10.67
N GLY A 31 -25.41 24.43 10.41
CA GLY A 31 -26.66 23.67 10.30
C GLY A 31 -26.65 22.52 11.29
N ALA A 32 -27.18 22.78 12.51
CA ALA A 32 -27.52 21.70 13.44
C ALA A 32 -28.73 20.96 12.90
N ALA A 33 -28.51 19.77 12.34
CA ALA A 33 -29.54 18.76 12.15
C ALA A 33 -29.26 17.63 13.14
N GLU A 34 -29.98 17.63 14.26
CA GLU A 34 -30.13 16.48 15.14
C GLU A 34 -30.73 15.32 14.33
N GLY A 35 -29.91 14.53 13.69
CA GLY A 35 -30.30 13.25 13.14
C GLY A 35 -30.45 12.26 14.30
N VAL A 36 -31.70 12.00 14.71
CA VAL A 36 -32.06 10.89 15.57
C VAL A 36 -31.46 9.62 14.98
N PRO A 37 -30.58 8.89 15.66
CA PRO A 37 -30.06 7.62 15.15
C PRO A 37 -31.26 6.67 15.00
N ALA A 38 -31.44 6.13 13.79
CA ALA A 38 -32.44 5.10 13.53
C ALA A 38 -32.18 3.93 14.50
N PRO A 39 -33.22 3.31 15.08
CA PRO A 39 -33.05 2.19 15.98
C PRO A 39 -32.34 1.08 15.20
N VAL A 40 -31.14 0.70 15.63
CA VAL A 40 -30.48 -0.53 15.21
C VAL A 40 -31.41 -1.67 15.61
N HIS A 41 -32.03 -2.31 14.64
CA HIS A 41 -32.77 -3.55 14.88
C HIS A 41 -31.77 -4.57 15.41
N ALA A 42 -31.78 -4.78 16.72
CA ALA A 42 -31.06 -5.89 17.31
C ALA A 42 -31.67 -7.17 16.73
N SER A 43 -30.85 -7.95 16.04
CA SER A 43 -31.26 -9.29 15.59
C SER A 43 -31.69 -10.08 16.82
N ALA A 44 -32.84 -10.74 16.73
CA ALA A 44 -33.51 -11.42 17.83
C ALA A 44 -32.71 -12.55 18.52
N ASP A 45 -31.55 -12.89 17.95
CA ASP A 45 -30.62 -13.92 18.45
C ASP A 45 -29.40 -13.36 19.19
N GLY A 46 -29.34 -12.04 19.42
CA GLY A 46 -28.29 -11.41 20.25
C GLY A 46 -26.85 -11.58 19.71
N ARG A 47 -26.66 -12.05 18.47
CA ARG A 47 -25.36 -12.21 17.85
C ARG A 47 -24.90 -10.92 17.21
N VAL A 48 -23.79 -10.39 17.70
CA VAL A 48 -23.08 -9.28 17.06
C VAL A 48 -22.33 -9.85 15.85
N PRO A 49 -22.58 -9.34 14.61
CA PRO A 49 -21.83 -9.78 13.44
C PRO A 49 -20.33 -9.58 13.64
N GLY A 50 -19.53 -10.64 13.40
CA GLY A 50 -18.06 -10.59 13.50
C GLY A 50 -17.46 -11.06 14.83
N LEU A 51 -18.30 -11.46 15.81
CA LEU A 51 -17.82 -12.11 17.03
C LEU A 51 -18.07 -13.63 16.96
N GLY A 52 -17.07 -14.42 17.38
CA GLY A 52 -17.23 -15.85 17.60
C GLY A 52 -18.20 -16.15 18.75
N PRO A 53 -18.56 -17.44 18.99
CA PRO A 53 -19.48 -17.85 20.04
C PRO A 53 -19.03 -17.44 21.46
N ASP A 54 -17.75 -17.15 21.64
CA ASP A 54 -17.11 -16.75 22.91
C ASP A 54 -17.01 -15.20 23.02
N GLY A 55 -17.60 -14.41 22.12
CA GLY A 55 -17.49 -12.94 22.09
C GLY A 55 -16.12 -12.42 21.68
N LEU A 56 -15.20 -13.30 21.27
CA LEU A 56 -13.89 -12.93 20.72
C LEU A 56 -13.97 -12.69 19.21
N PRO A 57 -13.11 -11.82 18.64
CA PRO A 57 -13.03 -11.67 17.20
C PRO A 57 -12.80 -13.02 16.51
N ALA A 58 -13.65 -13.37 15.56
CA ALA A 58 -13.52 -14.64 14.83
C ALA A 58 -12.14 -14.68 14.15
N LYS A 59 -11.36 -15.73 14.43
CA LYS A 59 -10.07 -15.94 13.76
C LYS A 59 -10.32 -16.15 12.27
N ARG A 60 -9.72 -15.31 11.44
CA ARG A 60 -9.75 -15.47 9.98
C ARG A 60 -9.04 -16.78 9.61
N LYS A 61 -9.73 -17.68 8.95
CA LYS A 61 -9.16 -18.93 8.44
C LYS A 61 -8.57 -18.69 7.06
N LYS A 62 -7.39 -19.28 6.80
CA LYS A 62 -6.74 -19.27 5.49
C LYS A 62 -7.29 -20.39 4.64
N GLU A 63 -7.54 -20.12 3.36
CA GLU A 63 -7.98 -21.10 2.40
C GLU A 63 -6.86 -21.49 1.44
N THR A 64 -6.31 -20.51 0.71
CA THR A 64 -5.19 -20.69 -0.23
C THR A 64 -4.12 -19.64 0.05
N GLN A 65 -2.86 -20.01 -0.11
CA GLN A 65 -1.74 -19.09 0.04
C GLN A 65 -0.71 -19.27 -1.06
N ASP A 66 -0.36 -18.17 -1.74
CA ASP A 66 0.69 -18.11 -2.75
C ASP A 66 1.80 -17.14 -2.37
N SER A 67 2.99 -17.32 -2.98
CA SER A 67 4.14 -16.46 -2.76
C SER A 67 4.94 -16.28 -4.03
N HIS A 68 5.22 -15.02 -4.37
CA HIS A 68 5.95 -14.63 -5.56
C HIS A 68 7.16 -13.78 -5.20
N TRP A 69 8.30 -14.05 -5.84
CA TRP A 69 9.46 -13.18 -5.82
C TRP A 69 9.43 -12.25 -7.01
N GLY A 70 9.81 -11.00 -6.81
CA GLY A 70 9.86 -9.99 -7.87
C GLY A 70 11.26 -9.46 -8.06
N ASN A 71 11.37 -8.42 -8.88
CA ASN A 71 12.63 -7.78 -9.25
C ASN A 71 12.75 -6.39 -8.64
N CYS A 72 13.96 -6.05 -8.19
CA CYS A 72 14.38 -4.70 -7.85
C CYS A 72 15.43 -4.22 -8.87
N GLN A 73 15.57 -2.92 -9.02
CA GLN A 73 16.58 -2.30 -9.92
C GLN A 73 17.98 -2.20 -9.26
N GLY A 74 18.10 -2.57 -7.99
CA GLY A 74 19.32 -2.59 -7.20
C GLY A 74 19.51 -3.93 -6.51
N ASP A 75 20.15 -3.91 -5.34
CA ASP A 75 20.54 -5.11 -4.60
C ASP A 75 19.43 -5.64 -3.70
N SER A 76 18.35 -4.89 -3.52
CA SER A 76 17.19 -5.29 -2.70
C SER A 76 16.44 -6.46 -3.35
N ARG A 77 15.67 -7.17 -2.53
CA ARG A 77 14.78 -8.25 -2.97
C ARG A 77 13.36 -7.96 -2.51
N VAL A 78 12.38 -8.33 -3.33
CA VAL A 78 10.98 -8.11 -3.03
C VAL A 78 10.19 -9.42 -3.10
N LYS A 79 9.26 -9.60 -2.17
CA LYS A 79 8.35 -10.74 -2.11
C LYS A 79 6.92 -10.27 -1.90
N LEU A 80 6.00 -10.86 -2.63
CA LEU A 80 4.56 -10.75 -2.41
C LEU A 80 4.04 -12.10 -1.92
N ARG A 81 3.22 -12.07 -0.88
CA ARG A 81 2.41 -13.22 -0.46
C ARG A 81 0.95 -12.79 -0.49
N THR A 82 0.13 -13.62 -1.11
CA THR A 82 -1.32 -13.49 -1.14
C THR A 82 -1.94 -14.67 -0.38
N THR A 83 -3.04 -14.44 0.32
CA THR A 83 -3.74 -15.49 1.05
C THR A 83 -5.23 -15.22 0.94
N LEU A 84 -5.94 -16.09 0.24
CA LEU A 84 -7.40 -16.09 0.23
C LEU A 84 -7.92 -16.56 1.60
N MET A 85 -8.86 -15.82 2.13
CA MET A 85 -9.48 -16.08 3.43
C MET A 85 -10.91 -16.57 3.23
N THR A 86 -11.38 -17.44 4.11
CA THR A 86 -12.73 -18.02 4.04
C THR A 86 -13.87 -17.02 4.16
N ASN A 87 -13.58 -15.77 4.51
CA ASN A 87 -14.56 -14.68 4.61
C ASN A 87 -14.63 -13.79 3.35
N GLY A 88 -14.02 -14.21 2.24
CA GLY A 88 -13.99 -13.43 0.99
C GLY A 88 -13.04 -12.22 1.04
N GLU A 89 -12.03 -12.25 1.92
CA GLU A 89 -10.93 -11.29 1.92
C GLU A 89 -9.65 -11.93 1.38
N ILE A 90 -8.80 -11.11 0.79
CA ILE A 90 -7.44 -11.46 0.38
C ILE A 90 -6.46 -10.73 1.31
N GLU A 91 -5.70 -11.48 2.13
CA GLU A 91 -4.55 -10.91 2.83
C GLU A 91 -3.38 -10.78 1.87
N VAL A 92 -2.87 -9.56 1.67
CA VAL A 92 -1.69 -9.30 0.85
C VAL A 92 -0.54 -8.81 1.73
N VAL A 93 0.63 -9.40 1.55
CA VAL A 93 1.84 -9.08 2.30
C VAL A 93 2.97 -8.81 1.34
N GLY A 94 3.37 -7.52 1.24
CA GLY A 94 4.58 -7.11 0.54
C GLY A 94 5.76 -7.04 1.51
N VAL A 95 6.89 -7.63 1.16
CA VAL A 95 8.13 -7.57 1.92
C VAL A 95 9.24 -7.10 1.01
N VAL A 96 10.01 -6.12 1.45
CA VAL A 96 11.26 -5.69 0.80
C VAL A 96 12.41 -5.98 1.75
N PHE A 97 13.42 -6.68 1.27
CA PHE A 97 14.68 -6.93 1.94
C PHE A 97 15.69 -5.96 1.34
N SER A 98 15.92 -4.85 2.01
CA SER A 98 16.92 -3.84 1.66
C SER A 98 17.98 -3.82 2.75
N ASP A 99 19.23 -3.56 2.41
CA ASP A 99 20.31 -3.43 3.40
C ASP A 99 20.44 -2.00 3.94
N ASP A 100 19.41 -1.17 3.80
CA ASP A 100 19.36 0.23 4.22
C ASP A 100 18.31 0.47 5.30
N ASP A 101 18.32 1.67 5.88
CA ASP A 101 17.31 2.22 6.79
C ASP A 101 16.62 3.45 6.19
N ASP A 102 16.68 3.59 4.88
CA ASP A 102 16.10 4.69 4.13
C ASP A 102 14.56 4.69 4.18
N LEU A 103 13.96 5.80 3.77
CA LEU A 103 12.53 5.91 3.60
C LEU A 103 12.12 5.32 2.24
N TRP A 104 11.17 4.41 2.27
CA TRP A 104 10.61 3.77 1.10
C TRP A 104 9.15 4.15 0.93
N SER A 105 8.75 4.58 -0.26
CA SER A 105 7.34 4.64 -0.64
C SER A 105 6.88 3.29 -1.15
N TRP A 106 5.64 2.89 -0.83
CA TRP A 106 5.07 1.62 -1.28
C TRP A 106 3.65 1.80 -1.79
N LYS A 107 3.24 0.87 -2.68
CA LYS A 107 1.92 0.85 -3.29
C LYS A 107 1.47 -0.56 -3.59
N PHE A 108 0.24 -0.89 -3.22
CA PHE A 108 -0.49 -2.04 -3.74
C PHE A 108 -1.49 -1.58 -4.81
N LYS A 109 -1.70 -2.44 -5.81
CA LYS A 109 -2.82 -2.38 -6.74
C LYS A 109 -3.54 -3.72 -6.73
N HIS A 110 -4.84 -3.68 -6.94
CA HIS A 110 -5.72 -4.82 -7.07
C HIS A 110 -6.49 -4.67 -8.39
N ASN A 111 -6.40 -5.65 -9.30
CA ASN A 111 -7.02 -5.63 -10.64
C ASN A 111 -6.78 -4.31 -11.40
N ASP A 112 -5.51 -3.84 -11.42
CA ASP A 112 -5.06 -2.57 -12.01
C ASP A 112 -5.58 -1.29 -11.34
N ASP A 113 -6.54 -1.36 -10.43
CA ASP A 113 -6.99 -0.22 -9.66
C ASP A 113 -6.01 0.13 -8.52
N PHE A 114 -6.13 1.38 -8.07
CA PHE A 114 -5.40 1.83 -6.91
C PHE A 114 -6.08 1.32 -5.64
N SER A 115 -5.32 0.67 -4.76
CA SER A 115 -5.84 0.17 -3.50
C SER A 115 -5.23 0.85 -2.27
N PHE A 116 -3.90 0.79 -2.10
CA PHE A 116 -3.21 1.31 -0.92
C PHE A 116 -1.84 1.87 -1.27
N MET A 117 -1.42 2.92 -0.55
CA MET A 117 -0.06 3.46 -0.62
C MET A 117 0.38 4.02 0.74
N GLY A 118 1.66 4.28 0.89
CA GLY A 118 2.24 4.93 2.06
C GLY A 118 3.76 4.92 2.01
N ASP A 119 4.34 5.38 3.11
CA ASP A 119 5.78 5.38 3.32
C ASP A 119 6.15 4.52 4.52
N VAL A 120 7.36 3.96 4.51
CA VAL A 120 7.89 3.11 5.58
C VAL A 120 9.41 3.18 5.62
N ARG A 121 10.00 3.04 6.81
CA ARG A 121 11.42 2.76 6.99
C ARG A 121 11.60 1.29 7.33
N ALA A 122 12.68 0.68 6.85
CA ALA A 122 13.07 -0.65 7.29
C ALA A 122 13.31 -0.62 8.81
N LYS A 123 12.69 -1.52 9.55
CA LYS A 123 12.70 -1.59 11.01
C LYS A 123 13.09 -2.95 11.56
N ASP A 124 13.05 -3.98 10.73
CA ASP A 124 13.40 -5.33 11.13
C ASP A 124 14.92 -5.47 11.28
N ALA A 125 15.35 -6.46 12.07
CA ALA A 125 16.77 -6.66 12.36
C ALA A 125 17.63 -6.94 11.10
N ASP A 126 16.99 -7.49 10.05
CA ASP A 126 17.57 -7.76 8.73
C ASP A 126 17.41 -6.58 7.75
N ARG A 127 17.06 -5.38 8.28
CA ARG A 127 16.79 -4.18 7.49
C ARG A 127 15.71 -4.37 6.43
N SER A 128 14.74 -5.21 6.69
CA SER A 128 13.55 -5.39 5.87
C SER A 128 12.39 -4.55 6.39
N PHE A 129 11.35 -4.43 5.56
CA PHE A 129 10.05 -3.97 6.00
C PHE A 129 8.95 -4.83 5.40
N ARG A 130 7.85 -4.87 6.13
CA ARG A 130 6.67 -5.67 5.79
C ARG A 130 5.41 -4.82 5.83
N ILE A 131 4.63 -4.86 4.76
CA ILE A 131 3.34 -4.20 4.64
C ILE A 131 2.26 -5.26 4.50
N VAL A 132 1.23 -5.20 5.36
CA VAL A 132 0.08 -6.10 5.33
C VAL A 132 -1.16 -5.28 5.02
N ARG A 133 -1.98 -5.75 4.08
CA ARG A 133 -3.29 -5.17 3.74
C ARG A 133 -4.30 -6.29 3.50
N PHE A 134 -5.57 -5.92 3.60
CA PHE A 134 -6.70 -6.79 3.25
C PHE A 134 -7.47 -6.15 2.11
N MET A 135 -7.81 -6.95 1.12
CA MET A 135 -8.58 -6.60 -0.07
C MET A 135 -9.82 -7.48 -0.13
N ILE A 136 -10.84 -7.06 -0.86
CA ILE A 136 -12.05 -7.86 -1.08
C ILE A 136 -11.80 -8.74 -2.29
N ASP A 137 -12.11 -10.04 -2.18
CA ASP A 137 -12.20 -10.95 -3.32
C ASP A 137 -13.38 -10.53 -4.21
N LEU A 138 -13.10 -10.17 -5.46
CA LEU A 138 -14.10 -9.66 -6.41
C LEU A 138 -14.76 -10.77 -7.24
N GLY A 139 -14.38 -12.01 -6.99
CA GLY A 139 -14.86 -13.18 -7.75
C GLY A 139 -14.18 -13.30 -9.11
N GLY A 140 -13.44 -14.39 -9.30
CA GLY A 140 -12.55 -14.61 -10.44
C GLY A 140 -11.09 -14.42 -10.05
N PRO A 141 -10.15 -14.41 -11.01
CA PRO A 141 -8.74 -14.18 -10.72
C PRO A 141 -8.52 -12.74 -10.24
N ASP A 142 -7.91 -12.58 -9.08
CA ASP A 142 -7.53 -11.28 -8.53
C ASP A 142 -6.04 -11.04 -8.72
N ASP A 143 -5.69 -10.05 -9.55
CA ASP A 143 -4.32 -9.65 -9.80
C ASP A 143 -3.86 -8.63 -8.75
N VAL A 144 -2.82 -8.99 -8.02
CA VAL A 144 -2.21 -8.13 -7.00
C VAL A 144 -0.82 -7.70 -7.46
N LEU A 145 -0.59 -6.40 -7.46
CA LEU A 145 0.71 -5.79 -7.74
C LEU A 145 1.21 -5.05 -6.51
N PHE A 146 2.42 -5.37 -6.07
CA PHE A 146 3.17 -4.61 -5.06
C PHE A 146 4.36 -3.90 -5.70
N ARG A 147 4.51 -2.61 -5.39
CA ARG A 147 5.66 -1.78 -5.76
C ARG A 147 6.20 -1.09 -4.53
N ALA A 148 7.53 -0.92 -4.49
CA ALA A 148 8.20 -0.12 -3.50
C ALA A 148 9.34 0.67 -4.16
N GLN A 149 9.62 1.88 -3.67
CA GLN A 149 10.68 2.73 -4.18
C GLN A 149 11.43 3.40 -3.02
N ASN A 150 12.74 3.25 -2.99
CA ASN A 150 13.62 3.97 -2.08
C ASN A 150 13.64 5.45 -2.47
N GLN A 151 13.27 6.33 -1.53
CA GLN A 151 13.16 7.77 -1.81
C GLN A 151 14.51 8.48 -1.93
N LYS A 152 15.58 7.86 -1.44
CA LYS A 152 16.93 8.42 -1.48
C LYS A 152 17.73 7.96 -2.71
N THR A 153 17.71 6.66 -3.00
CA THR A 153 18.48 6.08 -4.12
C THR A 153 17.69 6.01 -5.42
N GLY A 154 16.35 6.04 -5.35
CA GLY A 154 15.46 5.82 -6.48
C GLY A 154 15.30 4.34 -6.85
N GLU A 155 15.93 3.41 -6.14
CA GLU A 155 15.77 1.98 -6.37
C GLU A 155 14.29 1.60 -6.34
N ALA A 156 13.82 0.90 -7.36
CA ALA A 156 12.43 0.49 -7.47
C ALA A 156 12.31 -1.04 -7.53
N CYS A 157 11.39 -1.56 -6.74
CA CYS A 157 11.02 -2.97 -6.68
C CYS A 157 9.60 -3.19 -7.20
N LYS A 158 9.37 -4.33 -7.86
CA LYS A 158 8.06 -4.71 -8.37
C LYS A 158 7.86 -6.22 -8.28
N VAL A 159 6.69 -6.64 -7.81
CA VAL A 159 6.25 -8.04 -7.82
C VAL A 159 4.74 -8.09 -8.02
N SER A 160 4.26 -9.09 -8.76
CA SER A 160 2.84 -9.37 -8.93
C SER A 160 2.56 -10.84 -8.70
N GLY A 161 1.31 -11.15 -8.37
CA GLY A 161 0.77 -12.49 -8.22
C GLY A 161 -0.73 -12.46 -8.42
N THR A 162 -1.30 -13.61 -8.78
CA THR A 162 -2.75 -13.82 -8.94
C THR A 162 -3.24 -14.75 -7.84
N VAL A 163 -4.44 -14.52 -7.35
CA VAL A 163 -5.12 -15.35 -6.33
C VAL A 163 -6.31 -16.03 -6.95
#